data_06127f99e968a3b38823a4a6e7600dc2
#
_entry.id   06127f99e968a3b38823a4a6e7600dc2
#
_cell.length_a   1.000
_cell.length_b   1.000
_cell.length_c   1.000
_cell.angle_alpha   90.00
_cell.angle_beta   90.00
_cell.angle_gamma   90.00
#
_symmetry.space_group_name_H-M   'P 1'
#
loop_
_entity.id
_entity.type
_entity.pdbx_description
1 polymer ?
#
loop_
_entity_poly.entity_id
_entity_poly.type
_entity_poly.pdbx_seq_one_letter_code
_entity_poly.pdbx_strand_id
1 'polypeptide(L)'
;MNNPIRRELFGPGPTNVPDSILKALSSPTIGHLDPAFLAIMDEVGERLRHCFQTENALTFVLSAPGSIGMEASFVNVVESGEKVVVCTNGVFGGRMKDICERIGAEAISLNFEWGTPVDPAALADVLDNHDNVAVVAFVHAETSTGVRSDAAAIAAIAKQHDCLTIVDCVTSLGGVELNVDGWGIDVAYSGSQKCLSCIPGLSPITFSPAAIDKVKSRTSKVPSWFCDISLLMSYYESGEAHKRKPRDSPPVCFLRLSVRAEVSSVGCSHVALLRSRQVRDSTRRRKSVGDATDSHRSGLRGGADMG
;
A
#
# COMPACT_ATOMS: atom_id res chain seq x y z
N MET A 1 -1.56 18.95 32.99
CA MET A 1 -0.78 18.81 31.76
C MET A 1 -1.27 19.86 30.76
N ASN A 2 -0.36 20.63 30.17
CA ASN A 2 -0.77 21.57 29.12
C ASN A 2 -1.12 20.80 27.86
N ASN A 3 -2.32 20.99 27.32
CA ASN A 3 -2.68 20.43 26.03
C ASN A 3 -1.75 20.98 24.93
N PRO A 4 -1.23 20.16 24.04
CA PRO A 4 -0.43 20.65 22.93
C PRO A 4 -1.26 21.60 22.04
N ILE A 5 -0.60 22.61 21.49
CA ILE A 5 -1.24 23.54 20.55
C ILE A 5 -1.63 22.77 19.28
N ARG A 6 -2.89 22.89 18.83
CA ARG A 6 -3.35 22.31 17.56
C ARG A 6 -2.55 22.94 16.40
N ARG A 7 -2.01 22.11 15.53
CA ARG A 7 -1.28 22.52 14.34
C ARG A 7 -1.88 21.86 13.09
N GLU A 8 -1.88 22.60 12.00
CA GLU A 8 -2.24 22.02 10.69
C GLU A 8 -1.06 21.21 10.15
N LEU A 9 -1.34 19.98 9.71
CA LEU A 9 -0.35 19.03 9.23
C LEU A 9 -0.41 18.95 7.70
N PHE A 10 0.62 19.41 7.03
CA PHE A 10 0.73 19.43 5.55
C PHE A 10 1.78 18.46 5.01
N GLY A 11 2.34 17.58 5.86
CA GLY A 11 3.33 16.60 5.50
C GLY A 11 2.71 15.32 4.90
N PRO A 12 3.54 14.33 4.57
CA PRO A 12 3.09 13.04 4.00
C PRO A 12 2.40 12.14 5.03
N GLY A 13 2.08 12.66 6.20
CA GLY A 13 1.40 12.00 7.32
C GLY A 13 2.31 11.90 8.56
N PRO A 14 1.70 11.88 9.76
CA PRO A 14 0.25 11.78 9.99
C PRO A 14 -0.51 13.01 9.51
N THR A 15 -1.82 12.85 9.30
CA THR A 15 -2.74 13.92 8.93
C THR A 15 -3.52 14.42 10.15
N ASN A 16 -4.18 15.59 10.03
CA ASN A 16 -5.13 16.02 11.04
C ASN A 16 -6.31 15.05 11.10
N VAL A 17 -6.66 14.63 12.32
CA VAL A 17 -7.77 13.70 12.55
C VAL A 17 -9.07 14.51 12.75
N PRO A 18 -10.16 14.21 12.02
CA PRO A 18 -11.46 14.85 12.19
C PRO A 18 -12.02 14.68 13.60
N ASP A 19 -12.73 15.68 14.09
CA ASP A 19 -13.32 15.67 15.43
C ASP A 19 -14.34 14.53 15.61
N SER A 20 -15.04 14.11 14.56
CA SER A 20 -15.93 12.94 14.57
C SER A 20 -15.20 11.64 14.92
N ILE A 21 -14.00 11.43 14.40
CA ILE A 21 -13.15 10.27 14.70
C ILE A 21 -12.63 10.36 16.14
N LEU A 22 -12.16 11.53 16.58
CA LEU A 22 -11.71 11.75 17.97
C LEU A 22 -12.85 11.48 18.97
N LYS A 23 -14.07 11.93 18.65
CA LYS A 23 -15.26 11.64 19.46
C LYS A 23 -15.58 10.14 19.50
N ALA A 24 -15.48 9.44 18.39
CA ALA A 24 -15.69 8.01 18.33
C ALA A 24 -14.71 7.22 19.21
N LEU A 25 -13.46 7.66 19.29
CA LEU A 25 -12.42 7.07 20.16
C LEU A 25 -12.72 7.21 21.65
N SER A 26 -13.48 8.25 22.06
CA SER A 26 -13.87 8.47 23.45
C SER A 26 -15.09 7.66 23.90
N SER A 27 -15.71 6.88 23.00
CA SER A 27 -16.88 6.06 23.34
C SER A 27 -16.52 4.89 24.30
N PRO A 28 -17.46 4.30 25.09
CA PRO A 28 -17.19 3.20 26.03
C PRO A 28 -16.57 1.95 25.35
N THR A 29 -15.63 1.29 25.99
CA THR A 29 -15.04 0.04 25.51
C THR A 29 -16.06 -1.08 25.54
N ILE A 30 -16.13 -1.89 24.48
CA ILE A 30 -16.94 -3.10 24.37
C ILE A 30 -16.04 -4.33 24.23
N GLY A 31 -16.53 -5.49 24.66
CA GLY A 31 -15.77 -6.74 24.56
C GLY A 31 -15.57 -7.17 23.11
N HIS A 32 -14.46 -7.86 22.82
CA HIS A 32 -14.13 -8.33 21.47
C HIS A 32 -15.07 -9.42 20.92
N LEU A 33 -15.85 -10.08 21.78
CA LEU A 33 -16.89 -11.05 21.40
C LEU A 33 -18.30 -10.47 21.49
N ASP A 34 -18.44 -9.18 21.82
CA ASP A 34 -19.74 -8.51 21.83
C ASP A 34 -20.30 -8.44 20.42
N PRO A 35 -21.58 -8.80 20.22
CA PRO A 35 -22.21 -8.71 18.89
C PRO A 35 -22.10 -7.33 18.24
N ALA A 36 -22.14 -6.24 19.03
CA ALA A 36 -21.97 -4.88 18.53
C ALA A 36 -20.53 -4.64 18.01
N PHE A 37 -19.52 -5.25 18.67
CA PHE A 37 -18.15 -5.19 18.18
C PHE A 37 -17.96 -5.95 16.87
N LEU A 38 -18.53 -7.15 16.77
CA LEU A 38 -18.48 -7.97 15.57
C LEU A 38 -19.13 -7.25 14.38
N ALA A 39 -20.29 -6.61 14.60
CA ALA A 39 -20.94 -5.80 13.58
C ALA A 39 -20.08 -4.61 13.12
N ILE A 40 -19.35 -3.95 14.02
CA ILE A 40 -18.39 -2.89 13.67
C ILE A 40 -17.25 -3.45 12.79
N MET A 41 -16.74 -4.64 13.12
CA MET A 41 -15.68 -5.28 12.32
C MET A 41 -16.15 -5.60 10.89
N ASP A 42 -17.35 -6.15 10.76
CA ASP A 42 -17.92 -6.48 9.45
C ASP A 42 -18.13 -5.19 8.62
N GLU A 43 -18.68 -4.12 9.21
CA GLU A 43 -18.81 -2.81 8.56
C GLU A 43 -17.45 -2.22 8.14
N VAL A 44 -16.42 -2.33 8.99
CA VAL A 44 -15.06 -1.88 8.66
C VAL A 44 -14.50 -2.67 7.48
N GLY A 45 -14.67 -3.99 7.47
CA GLY A 45 -14.26 -4.85 6.36
C GLY A 45 -14.90 -4.46 5.04
N GLU A 46 -16.22 -4.21 5.02
CA GLU A 46 -16.96 -3.75 3.83
C GLU A 46 -16.44 -2.41 3.32
N ARG A 47 -16.23 -1.44 4.23
CA ARG A 47 -15.70 -0.12 3.87
C ARG A 47 -14.28 -0.18 3.34
N LEU A 48 -13.43 -1.05 3.90
CA LEU A 48 -12.07 -1.26 3.41
C LEU A 48 -12.07 -1.91 2.03
N ARG A 49 -12.93 -2.90 1.77
CA ARG A 49 -13.10 -3.45 0.42
C ARG A 49 -13.45 -2.35 -0.59
N HIS A 50 -14.38 -1.47 -0.23
CA HIS A 50 -14.70 -0.31 -1.06
C HIS A 50 -13.48 0.61 -1.29
N CYS A 51 -12.69 0.90 -0.25
CA CYS A 51 -11.49 1.74 -0.39
C CYS A 51 -10.40 1.11 -1.25
N PHE A 52 -10.18 -0.20 -1.13
CA PHE A 52 -9.24 -0.97 -1.93
C PHE A 52 -9.77 -1.30 -3.33
N GLN A 53 -11.06 -1.10 -3.58
CA GLN A 53 -11.78 -1.56 -4.78
C GLN A 53 -11.55 -3.06 -5.00
N THR A 54 -11.99 -3.87 -4.04
CA THR A 54 -11.81 -5.33 -4.03
C THR A 54 -13.02 -6.05 -3.42
N GLU A 55 -13.26 -7.26 -3.90
CA GLU A 55 -14.19 -8.23 -3.32
C GLU A 55 -13.46 -9.25 -2.41
N ASN A 56 -12.18 -9.07 -2.15
CA ASN A 56 -11.38 -9.99 -1.33
C ASN A 56 -12.00 -10.18 0.06
N ALA A 57 -12.38 -11.42 0.37
CA ALA A 57 -12.98 -11.77 1.65
C ALA A 57 -12.05 -11.47 2.84
N LEU A 58 -10.73 -11.70 2.66
CA LEU A 58 -9.73 -11.42 3.69
C LEU A 58 -9.24 -9.97 3.57
N THR A 59 -10.12 -9.05 3.96
CA THR A 59 -9.84 -7.61 4.03
C THR A 59 -10.16 -7.13 5.44
N PHE A 60 -9.14 -6.67 6.18
CA PHE A 60 -9.27 -6.35 7.60
C PHE A 60 -8.24 -5.32 8.05
N VAL A 61 -8.19 -5.05 9.35
CA VAL A 61 -7.25 -4.11 9.97
C VAL A 61 -6.37 -4.83 10.98
N LEU A 62 -5.06 -4.69 10.83
CA LEU A 62 -4.10 -5.04 11.88
C LEU A 62 -4.02 -3.92 12.91
N SER A 63 -4.02 -4.28 14.19
CA SER A 63 -3.87 -3.33 15.32
C SER A 63 -2.41 -2.94 15.51
N ALA A 64 -1.84 -2.27 14.51
CA ALA A 64 -0.45 -1.88 14.46
C ALA A 64 -0.23 -0.84 13.34
N PRO A 65 0.86 -0.09 13.32
CA PRO A 65 1.16 0.86 12.24
C PRO A 65 1.39 0.15 10.90
N GLY A 66 1.32 0.90 9.79
CA GLY A 66 1.48 0.38 8.43
C GLY A 66 2.75 -0.46 8.19
N SER A 67 3.81 -0.27 9.00
CA SER A 67 5.02 -1.11 8.94
C SER A 67 4.74 -2.58 9.29
N ILE A 68 3.77 -2.85 10.16
CA ILE A 68 3.34 -4.23 10.46
C ILE A 68 2.51 -4.80 9.30
N GLY A 69 1.74 -3.97 8.58
CA GLY A 69 1.09 -4.40 7.34
C GLY A 69 2.10 -4.84 6.28
N MET A 70 3.21 -4.07 6.16
CA MET A 70 4.34 -4.47 5.32
C MET A 70 4.89 -5.83 5.77
N GLU A 71 5.31 -5.96 7.03
CA GLU A 71 5.90 -7.18 7.56
C GLU A 71 4.93 -8.37 7.45
N ALA A 72 3.65 -8.20 7.82
CA ALA A 72 2.62 -9.24 7.70
C ALA A 72 2.44 -9.71 6.24
N SER A 73 2.52 -8.82 5.26
CA SER A 73 2.46 -9.20 3.84
C SER A 73 3.58 -10.19 3.49
N PHE A 74 4.82 -9.87 3.85
CA PHE A 74 5.98 -10.71 3.51
C PHE A 74 6.00 -12.02 4.27
N VAL A 75 5.88 -12.00 5.60
CA VAL A 75 6.01 -13.22 6.43
C VAL A 75 4.94 -14.28 6.11
N ASN A 76 3.82 -13.90 5.53
CA ASN A 76 2.75 -14.83 5.16
C ASN A 76 2.91 -15.41 3.76
N VAL A 77 3.23 -14.60 2.75
CA VAL A 77 3.27 -15.07 1.35
C VAL A 77 4.65 -15.44 0.85
N VAL A 78 5.71 -15.16 1.62
CA VAL A 78 7.09 -15.50 1.27
C VAL A 78 7.63 -16.54 2.24
N GLU A 79 8.28 -17.58 1.72
CA GLU A 79 9.03 -18.58 2.51
C GLU A 79 10.54 -18.35 2.36
N SER A 80 11.31 -18.85 3.32
CA SER A 80 12.77 -18.78 3.27
C SER A 80 13.30 -19.48 2.00
N GLY A 81 14.24 -18.82 1.32
CA GLY A 81 14.84 -19.29 0.06
C GLY A 81 14.03 -18.92 -1.20
N GLU A 82 12.82 -18.39 -1.09
CA GLU A 82 12.07 -17.90 -2.26
C GLU A 82 12.67 -16.58 -2.77
N LYS A 83 12.60 -16.40 -4.10
CA LYS A 83 13.05 -15.17 -4.77
C LYS A 83 11.95 -14.12 -4.75
N VAL A 84 12.32 -12.89 -4.38
CA VAL A 84 11.44 -11.73 -4.37
C VAL A 84 12.10 -10.58 -5.12
N VAL A 85 11.47 -10.10 -6.18
CA VAL A 85 11.91 -8.86 -6.85
C VAL A 85 11.34 -7.68 -6.06
N VAL A 86 12.23 -6.83 -5.53
CA VAL A 86 11.87 -5.63 -4.79
C VAL A 86 12.23 -4.39 -5.60
N CYS A 87 11.21 -3.67 -6.07
CA CYS A 87 11.39 -2.39 -6.76
C CYS A 87 11.64 -1.28 -5.73
N THR A 88 12.84 -0.71 -5.76
CA THR A 88 13.28 0.28 -4.78
C THR A 88 13.54 1.63 -5.44
N ASN A 89 12.71 2.62 -5.14
CA ASN A 89 12.86 4.02 -5.57
C ASN A 89 12.76 5.01 -4.41
N GLY A 90 12.98 4.52 -3.17
CA GLY A 90 12.99 5.29 -1.94
C GLY A 90 13.13 4.43 -0.69
N VAL A 91 12.89 5.04 0.46
CA VAL A 91 13.11 4.43 1.79
C VAL A 91 12.25 3.19 2.02
N PHE A 92 10.97 3.20 1.56
CA PHE A 92 10.04 2.12 1.89
C PHE A 92 10.29 0.87 1.04
N GLY A 93 10.71 1.02 -0.22
CA GLY A 93 11.25 -0.09 -1.01
C GLY A 93 12.48 -0.73 -0.34
N GLY A 94 13.38 0.09 0.22
CA GLY A 94 14.53 -0.41 0.99
C GLY A 94 14.14 -1.22 2.24
N ARG A 95 13.03 -0.86 2.92
CA ARG A 95 12.50 -1.65 4.05
C ARG A 95 11.93 -2.99 3.61
N MET A 96 11.25 -3.05 2.48
CA MET A 96 10.77 -4.31 1.91
C MET A 96 11.92 -5.29 1.69
N LYS A 97 13.03 -4.78 1.12
CA LYS A 97 14.24 -5.57 0.93
C LYS A 97 14.81 -6.10 2.25
N ASP A 98 14.94 -5.24 3.27
CA ASP A 98 15.43 -5.65 4.60
C ASP A 98 14.54 -6.73 5.24
N ILE A 99 13.22 -6.64 5.06
CA ILE A 99 12.28 -7.68 5.52
C ILE A 99 12.53 -9.00 4.79
N CYS A 100 12.67 -9.00 3.45
CA CYS A 100 13.00 -10.21 2.68
C CYS A 100 14.26 -10.88 3.22
N GLU A 101 15.33 -10.12 3.46
CA GLU A 101 16.58 -10.63 4.00
C GLU A 101 16.40 -11.22 5.41
N ARG A 102 15.64 -10.58 6.29
CA ARG A 102 15.36 -11.06 7.66
C ARG A 102 14.58 -12.36 7.70
N ILE A 103 13.66 -12.59 6.77
CA ILE A 103 12.90 -13.85 6.70
C ILE A 103 13.63 -14.93 5.90
N GLY A 104 14.85 -14.67 5.44
CA GLY A 104 15.68 -15.61 4.69
C GLY A 104 15.28 -15.80 3.23
N ALA A 105 14.54 -14.86 2.64
CA ALA A 105 14.24 -14.84 1.21
C ALA A 105 15.40 -14.24 0.40
N GLU A 106 15.50 -14.62 -0.88
CA GLU A 106 16.44 -14.05 -1.84
C GLU A 106 15.86 -12.75 -2.42
N ALA A 107 16.32 -11.60 -1.94
CA ALA A 107 15.87 -10.30 -2.41
C ALA A 107 16.63 -9.88 -3.68
N ILE A 108 15.97 -9.89 -4.82
CA ILE A 108 16.46 -9.35 -6.09
C ILE A 108 16.10 -7.86 -6.12
N SER A 109 17.10 -7.00 -5.92
CA SER A 109 16.87 -5.55 -5.84
C SER A 109 16.84 -4.92 -7.23
N LEU A 110 15.69 -4.40 -7.65
CA LEU A 110 15.54 -3.54 -8.83
C LEU A 110 15.51 -2.09 -8.37
N ASN A 111 16.66 -1.42 -8.47
CA ASN A 111 16.86 -0.07 -7.94
C ASN A 111 16.64 0.99 -9.01
N PHE A 112 15.89 2.03 -8.64
CA PHE A 112 15.65 3.21 -9.46
C PHE A 112 16.21 4.46 -8.76
N GLU A 113 16.51 5.48 -9.52
CA GLU A 113 16.87 6.79 -8.98
C GLU A 113 15.73 7.32 -8.10
N TRP A 114 16.08 7.87 -6.92
CA TRP A 114 15.09 8.45 -6.02
C TRP A 114 14.41 9.64 -6.69
N GLY A 115 13.07 9.63 -6.67
CA GLY A 115 12.26 10.64 -7.36
C GLY A 115 11.81 10.20 -8.76
N THR A 116 12.17 8.99 -9.21
CA THR A 116 11.65 8.40 -10.43
C THR A 116 10.67 7.25 -10.12
N PRO A 117 9.63 7.04 -10.95
CA PRO A 117 8.75 5.89 -10.80
C PRO A 117 9.47 4.59 -11.16
N VAL A 118 8.93 3.46 -10.71
CA VAL A 118 9.32 2.14 -11.19
C VAL A 118 9.06 2.07 -12.71
N ASP A 119 10.07 1.66 -13.46
CA ASP A 119 9.94 1.40 -14.89
C ASP A 119 9.43 -0.03 -15.13
N PRO A 120 8.22 -0.20 -15.69
CA PRO A 120 7.68 -1.52 -15.99
C PRO A 120 8.54 -2.34 -16.96
N ALA A 121 9.22 -1.71 -17.93
CA ALA A 121 10.08 -2.42 -18.87
C ALA A 121 11.30 -3.02 -18.16
N ALA A 122 11.94 -2.28 -17.26
CA ALA A 122 13.04 -2.78 -16.45
C ALA A 122 12.62 -3.94 -15.53
N LEU A 123 11.37 -3.92 -15.04
CA LEU A 123 10.83 -5.05 -14.28
C LEU A 123 10.66 -6.30 -15.15
N ALA A 124 10.11 -6.15 -16.35
CA ALA A 124 9.97 -7.26 -17.29
C ALA A 124 11.34 -7.90 -17.61
N ASP A 125 12.34 -7.08 -17.92
CA ASP A 125 13.72 -7.52 -18.20
C ASP A 125 14.31 -8.32 -17.02
N VAL A 126 14.05 -7.90 -15.78
CA VAL A 126 14.51 -8.64 -14.58
C VAL A 126 13.79 -9.97 -14.45
N LEU A 127 12.47 -10.01 -14.64
CA LEU A 127 11.69 -11.24 -14.53
C LEU A 127 12.03 -12.24 -15.64
N ASP A 128 12.32 -11.77 -16.87
CA ASP A 128 12.78 -12.63 -17.98
C ASP A 128 14.13 -13.30 -17.69
N ASN A 129 14.96 -12.69 -16.86
CA ASN A 129 16.30 -13.21 -16.51
C ASN A 129 16.36 -13.98 -15.18
N HIS A 130 15.23 -14.13 -14.48
CA HIS A 130 15.19 -14.83 -13.18
C HIS A 130 14.03 -15.81 -13.11
N ASP A 131 14.33 -17.08 -13.13
CA ASP A 131 13.32 -18.13 -12.97
C ASP A 131 12.81 -18.24 -11.52
N ASN A 132 11.55 -18.64 -11.36
CA ASN A 132 10.91 -18.96 -10.08
C ASN A 132 10.88 -17.78 -9.10
N VAL A 133 10.61 -16.57 -9.60
CA VAL A 133 10.32 -15.42 -8.73
C VAL A 133 8.92 -15.61 -8.14
N ALA A 134 8.82 -15.66 -6.82
CA ALA A 134 7.54 -15.85 -6.12
C ALA A 134 6.73 -14.58 -6.01
N VAL A 135 7.40 -13.44 -5.79
CA VAL A 135 6.74 -12.17 -5.47
C VAL A 135 7.46 -10.99 -6.15
N VAL A 136 6.66 -10.04 -6.63
CA VAL A 136 7.10 -8.68 -6.98
C VAL A 136 6.56 -7.72 -5.93
N ALA A 137 7.44 -6.97 -5.26
CA ALA A 137 7.08 -6.02 -4.23
C ALA A 137 7.47 -4.59 -4.62
N PHE A 138 6.56 -3.64 -4.43
CA PHE A 138 6.80 -2.24 -4.77
C PHE A 138 5.95 -1.27 -3.94
N VAL A 139 6.34 0.00 -3.94
CA VAL A 139 5.59 1.08 -3.31
C VAL A 139 4.79 1.83 -4.37
N HIS A 140 3.46 1.89 -4.21
CA HIS A 140 2.58 2.59 -5.16
C HIS A 140 2.83 4.11 -5.14
N ALA A 141 2.95 4.70 -3.95
CA ALA A 141 3.33 6.10 -3.78
C ALA A 141 4.43 6.22 -2.72
N GLU A 142 5.66 6.40 -3.15
CA GLU A 142 6.82 6.43 -2.25
C GLU A 142 6.85 7.73 -1.44
N THR A 143 6.65 7.60 -0.15
CA THR A 143 6.53 8.73 0.79
C THR A 143 7.78 9.60 0.83
N SER A 144 8.96 8.99 0.77
CA SER A 144 10.24 9.69 0.90
C SER A 144 10.60 10.56 -0.29
N THR A 145 10.02 10.27 -1.47
CA THR A 145 10.33 10.97 -2.72
C THR A 145 9.12 11.64 -3.38
N GLY A 146 7.88 11.30 -2.93
CA GLY A 146 6.64 11.83 -3.49
C GLY A 146 6.27 11.27 -4.87
N VAL A 147 6.91 10.18 -5.29
CA VAL A 147 6.70 9.56 -6.61
C VAL A 147 5.63 8.50 -6.55
N ARG A 148 4.76 8.47 -7.56
CA ARG A 148 3.79 7.41 -7.81
C ARG A 148 4.24 6.55 -8.98
N SER A 149 4.32 5.24 -8.76
CA SER A 149 4.54 4.23 -9.80
C SER A 149 3.22 3.76 -10.42
N ASP A 150 3.26 3.26 -11.64
CA ASP A 150 2.10 2.68 -12.34
C ASP A 150 1.85 1.26 -11.82
N ALA A 151 1.04 1.16 -10.77
CA ALA A 151 0.75 -0.11 -10.12
C ALA A 151 0.01 -1.10 -11.04
N ALA A 152 -0.83 -0.61 -11.95
CA ALA A 152 -1.54 -1.45 -12.91
C ALA A 152 -0.57 -2.13 -13.89
N ALA A 153 0.35 -1.36 -14.47
CA ALA A 153 1.35 -1.90 -15.39
C ALA A 153 2.31 -2.88 -14.71
N ILE A 154 2.78 -2.55 -13.48
CA ILE A 154 3.67 -3.42 -12.70
C ILE A 154 2.97 -4.74 -12.35
N ALA A 155 1.72 -4.69 -11.85
CA ALA A 155 0.95 -5.88 -11.50
C ALA A 155 0.65 -6.76 -12.74
N ALA A 156 0.35 -6.14 -13.88
CA ALA A 156 0.13 -6.88 -15.13
C ALA A 156 1.39 -7.67 -15.57
N ILE A 157 2.58 -7.08 -15.42
CA ILE A 157 3.85 -7.76 -15.74
C ILE A 157 4.10 -8.89 -14.73
N ALA A 158 3.95 -8.64 -13.42
CA ALA A 158 4.11 -9.68 -12.42
C ALA A 158 3.23 -10.89 -12.70
N LYS A 159 1.97 -10.66 -13.08
CA LYS A 159 1.01 -11.70 -13.43
C LYS A 159 1.40 -12.51 -14.69
N GLN A 160 2.04 -11.87 -15.69
CA GLN A 160 2.55 -12.56 -16.88
C GLN A 160 3.67 -13.55 -16.55
N HIS A 161 4.37 -13.34 -15.43
CA HIS A 161 5.45 -14.20 -14.93
C HIS A 161 5.01 -15.06 -13.73
N ASP A 162 3.71 -15.23 -13.51
CA ASP A 162 3.14 -16.03 -12.42
C ASP A 162 3.60 -15.59 -11.01
N CYS A 163 4.02 -14.33 -10.85
CA CYS A 163 4.43 -13.75 -9.59
C CYS A 163 3.23 -13.15 -8.84
N LEU A 164 3.15 -13.36 -7.53
CA LEU A 164 2.27 -12.58 -6.67
C LEU A 164 2.81 -11.16 -6.49
N THR A 165 1.91 -10.24 -6.16
CA THR A 165 2.27 -8.84 -5.90
C THR A 165 2.07 -8.45 -4.44
N ILE A 166 3.04 -7.72 -3.86
CA ILE A 166 2.90 -7.01 -2.57
C ILE A 166 3.03 -5.52 -2.82
N VAL A 167 1.98 -4.76 -2.50
CA VAL A 167 1.91 -3.33 -2.81
C VAL A 167 1.76 -2.49 -1.54
N ASP A 168 2.71 -1.60 -1.30
CA ASP A 168 2.60 -0.56 -0.27
C ASP A 168 1.69 0.55 -0.75
N CYS A 169 0.51 0.65 -0.13
CA CYS A 169 -0.48 1.69 -0.40
C CYS A 169 -0.62 2.66 0.78
N VAL A 170 0.38 2.75 1.66
CA VAL A 170 0.30 3.54 2.89
C VAL A 170 -0.05 5.00 2.59
N THR A 171 0.56 5.61 1.61
CA THR A 171 0.31 7.01 1.24
C THR A 171 -0.62 7.19 0.04
N SER A 172 -1.16 6.12 -0.51
CA SER A 172 -2.03 6.17 -1.69
C SER A 172 -3.48 5.77 -1.43
N LEU A 173 -3.74 4.81 -0.51
CA LEU A 173 -5.10 4.35 -0.23
C LEU A 173 -6.01 5.48 0.27
N GLY A 174 -7.07 5.76 -0.47
CA GLY A 174 -8.01 6.86 -0.19
C GLY A 174 -7.51 8.24 -0.67
N GLY A 175 -6.29 8.33 -1.20
CA GLY A 175 -5.70 9.59 -1.68
C GLY A 175 -5.55 9.67 -3.20
N VAL A 176 -5.31 8.55 -3.84
CA VAL A 176 -5.24 8.40 -5.30
C VAL A 176 -5.97 7.14 -5.70
N GLU A 177 -6.25 7.00 -6.99
CA GLU A 177 -6.86 5.80 -7.54
C GLU A 177 -6.05 4.55 -7.18
N LEU A 178 -6.74 3.55 -6.65
CA LEU A 178 -6.23 2.22 -6.36
C LEU A 178 -7.36 1.23 -6.62
N ASN A 179 -7.19 0.33 -7.57
CA ASN A 179 -8.15 -0.69 -7.93
C ASN A 179 -7.47 -2.06 -7.83
N VAL A 180 -7.55 -2.66 -6.64
CA VAL A 180 -6.85 -3.92 -6.33
C VAL A 180 -7.27 -5.03 -7.27
N ASP A 181 -8.58 -5.26 -7.43
CA ASP A 181 -9.08 -6.33 -8.29
C ASP A 181 -8.85 -6.02 -9.77
N GLY A 182 -9.17 -4.80 -10.21
CA GLY A 182 -9.03 -4.41 -11.61
C GLY A 182 -7.58 -4.40 -12.11
N TRP A 183 -6.62 -4.21 -11.22
CA TRP A 183 -5.19 -4.26 -11.52
C TRP A 183 -4.55 -5.62 -11.24
N GLY A 184 -5.27 -6.56 -10.62
CA GLY A 184 -4.78 -7.89 -10.29
C GLY A 184 -3.71 -7.89 -9.19
N ILE A 185 -3.85 -7.01 -8.19
CA ILE A 185 -2.96 -6.95 -7.04
C ILE A 185 -3.33 -8.03 -6.03
N ASP A 186 -2.34 -8.77 -5.53
CA ASP A 186 -2.59 -9.90 -4.62
C ASP A 186 -2.58 -9.50 -3.16
N VAL A 187 -1.63 -8.68 -2.73
CA VAL A 187 -1.56 -8.17 -1.36
C VAL A 187 -1.36 -6.67 -1.40
N ALA A 188 -2.24 -5.93 -0.72
CA ALA A 188 -2.10 -4.49 -0.53
C ALA A 188 -2.30 -4.12 0.94
N TYR A 189 -1.46 -3.24 1.46
CA TYR A 189 -1.57 -2.75 2.83
C TYR A 189 -1.45 -1.23 2.90
N SER A 190 -1.95 -0.67 4.01
CA SER A 190 -1.93 0.78 4.23
C SER A 190 -1.73 1.13 5.71
N GLY A 191 -1.77 2.41 6.02
CA GLY A 191 -1.74 2.96 7.37
C GLY A 191 -2.85 3.98 7.58
N SER A 192 -3.56 3.88 8.71
CA SER A 192 -4.73 4.70 9.00
C SER A 192 -4.44 6.21 9.11
N GLN A 193 -3.21 6.60 9.49
CA GLN A 193 -2.82 7.99 9.75
C GLN A 193 -2.45 8.80 8.50
N LYS A 194 -2.61 8.22 7.33
CA LYS A 194 -2.33 8.86 6.04
C LYS A 194 -3.63 9.38 5.42
N CYS A 195 -3.90 9.07 4.16
CA CYS A 195 -5.08 9.58 3.46
C CYS A 195 -6.42 9.12 4.05
N LEU A 196 -6.44 8.06 4.85
CA LEU A 196 -7.61 7.62 5.60
C LEU A 196 -7.95 8.54 6.79
N SER A 197 -7.09 9.50 7.12
CA SER A 197 -7.33 10.58 8.11
C SER A 197 -7.76 10.09 9.50
N CYS A 198 -7.25 8.92 9.93
CA CYS A 198 -7.49 8.35 11.25
C CYS A 198 -6.25 8.50 12.14
N ILE A 199 -6.33 8.06 13.38
CA ILE A 199 -5.18 8.00 14.28
C ILE A 199 -4.15 6.99 13.79
N PRO A 200 -2.84 7.16 14.12
CA PRO A 200 -1.84 6.12 13.95
C PRO A 200 -2.17 4.86 14.75
N GLY A 201 -1.71 3.70 14.28
CA GLY A 201 -1.79 2.45 15.03
C GLY A 201 -2.69 1.39 14.39
N LEU A 202 -3.12 1.60 13.16
CA LEU A 202 -3.95 0.67 12.41
C LEU A 202 -3.39 0.50 11.00
N SER A 203 -3.31 -0.76 10.54
CA SER A 203 -2.89 -1.10 9.20
C SER A 203 -3.98 -1.88 8.47
N PRO A 204 -4.76 -1.23 7.59
CA PRO A 204 -5.63 -1.92 6.65
C PRO A 204 -4.81 -2.82 5.72
N ILE A 205 -5.31 -4.03 5.46
CA ILE A 205 -4.64 -5.00 4.59
C ILE A 205 -5.69 -5.86 3.88
N THR A 206 -5.37 -6.29 2.66
CA THR A 206 -6.20 -7.19 1.86
C THR A 206 -5.34 -8.25 1.18
N PHE A 207 -5.88 -9.46 1.03
CA PHE A 207 -5.24 -10.61 0.38
C PHE A 207 -6.17 -11.18 -0.68
N SER A 208 -5.65 -11.40 -1.89
CA SER A 208 -6.36 -12.08 -2.97
C SER A 208 -6.56 -13.57 -2.68
N PRO A 209 -7.46 -14.26 -3.38
CA PRO A 209 -7.56 -15.72 -3.30
C PRO A 209 -6.23 -16.40 -3.60
N ALA A 210 -5.45 -15.95 -4.58
CA ALA A 210 -4.14 -16.51 -4.91
C ALA A 210 -3.13 -16.34 -3.75
N ALA A 211 -3.11 -15.19 -3.10
CA ALA A 211 -2.29 -14.96 -1.92
C ALA A 211 -2.72 -15.86 -0.74
N ILE A 212 -4.02 -16.06 -0.55
CA ILE A 212 -4.56 -16.98 0.47
C ILE A 212 -4.14 -18.44 0.17
N ASP A 213 -4.22 -18.86 -1.08
CA ASP A 213 -3.79 -20.20 -1.49
C ASP A 213 -2.29 -20.39 -1.25
N LYS A 214 -1.48 -19.36 -1.52
CA LYS A 214 -0.05 -19.36 -1.18
C LYS A 214 0.17 -19.54 0.32
N VAL A 215 -0.57 -18.83 1.16
CA VAL A 215 -0.48 -18.98 2.63
C VAL A 215 -0.88 -20.38 3.08
N LYS A 216 -1.94 -20.94 2.51
CA LYS A 216 -2.42 -22.31 2.84
C LYS A 216 -1.44 -23.39 2.38
N SER A 217 -0.70 -23.17 1.31
CA SER A 217 0.28 -24.13 0.76
C SER A 217 1.65 -24.08 1.43
N ARG A 218 1.86 -23.18 2.40
CA ARG A 218 3.15 -23.07 3.10
C ARG A 218 3.60 -24.40 3.70
N THR A 219 4.89 -24.66 3.59
CA THR A 219 5.56 -25.83 4.17
C THR A 219 6.16 -25.55 5.54
N SER A 220 6.41 -24.28 5.84
CA SER A 220 6.98 -23.79 7.09
C SER A 220 5.98 -22.90 7.84
N LYS A 221 6.11 -22.83 9.16
CA LYS A 221 5.32 -21.87 9.97
C LYS A 221 5.70 -20.45 9.60
N VAL A 222 4.70 -19.55 9.64
CA VAL A 222 4.95 -18.12 9.56
C VAL A 222 5.90 -17.69 10.69
N PRO A 223 7.02 -16.99 10.39
CA PRO A 223 8.05 -16.65 11.39
C PRO A 223 7.63 -15.57 12.38
N SER A 224 6.36 -15.23 12.43
CA SER A 224 5.77 -14.25 13.36
C SER A 224 4.38 -14.71 13.80
N TRP A 225 4.24 -15.09 15.07
CA TRP A 225 2.94 -15.47 15.61
C TRP A 225 1.90 -14.32 15.53
N PHE A 226 2.33 -13.09 15.78
CA PHE A 226 1.45 -11.92 15.74
C PHE A 226 0.95 -11.58 14.32
N CYS A 227 1.79 -11.80 13.32
CA CYS A 227 1.47 -11.51 11.91
C CYS A 227 0.91 -12.70 11.16
N ASP A 228 0.78 -13.89 11.79
CA ASP A 228 0.29 -15.10 11.14
C ASP A 228 -1.19 -14.98 10.82
N ILE A 229 -1.51 -14.73 9.54
CA ILE A 229 -2.90 -14.60 9.09
C ILE A 229 -3.64 -15.92 9.03
N SER A 230 -2.96 -17.07 9.03
CA SER A 230 -3.62 -18.37 9.06
C SER A 230 -4.47 -18.55 10.32
N LEU A 231 -4.04 -17.92 11.43
CA LEU A 231 -4.79 -17.88 12.69
C LEU A 231 -6.05 -17.01 12.60
N LEU A 232 -6.09 -16.07 11.64
CA LEU A 232 -7.23 -15.16 11.41
C LEU A 232 -8.21 -15.73 10.38
N MET A 233 -7.73 -16.54 9.44
CA MET A 233 -8.53 -17.02 8.31
C MET A 233 -9.76 -17.79 8.78
N SER A 234 -9.61 -18.68 9.75
CA SER A 234 -10.73 -19.43 10.34
C SER A 234 -11.80 -18.53 10.96
N TYR A 235 -11.39 -17.37 11.46
CA TYR A 235 -12.26 -16.38 12.05
C TYR A 235 -13.10 -15.61 11.02
N TYR A 236 -12.53 -15.36 9.82
CA TYR A 236 -13.22 -14.67 8.72
C TYR A 236 -13.97 -15.63 7.79
N GLU A 237 -13.47 -16.85 7.57
CA GLU A 237 -14.10 -17.87 6.72
C GLU A 237 -15.47 -18.33 7.23
N SER A 238 -15.76 -18.20 8.53
CA SER A 238 -17.04 -18.62 9.10
C SER A 238 -18.25 -17.78 8.64
N GLY A 239 -18.04 -16.66 7.98
CA GLY A 239 -19.08 -15.82 7.35
C GLY A 239 -20.14 -15.22 8.30
N GLU A 240 -20.26 -15.75 9.51
CA GLU A 240 -21.27 -15.37 10.49
C GLU A 240 -20.62 -15.05 11.84
N ALA A 241 -20.66 -13.80 12.22
CA ALA A 241 -20.05 -13.29 13.46
C ALA A 241 -20.42 -14.11 14.72
N HIS A 242 -21.63 -14.65 14.78
CA HIS A 242 -22.13 -15.44 15.92
C HIS A 242 -21.69 -16.90 15.94
N LYS A 243 -21.09 -17.44 14.87
CA LYS A 243 -20.49 -18.78 14.83
C LYS A 243 -19.01 -18.80 15.20
N ARG A 244 -18.40 -17.64 15.40
CA ARG A 244 -16.99 -17.51 15.77
C ARG A 244 -16.78 -18.04 17.19
N LYS A 245 -15.92 -19.07 17.36
CA LYS A 245 -15.65 -19.66 18.67
C LYS A 245 -14.65 -18.83 19.44
N PRO A 246 -14.79 -18.70 20.79
CA PRO A 246 -13.85 -17.93 21.63
C PRO A 246 -12.40 -18.40 21.55
N ARG A 247 -12.16 -19.68 21.18
CA ARG A 247 -10.81 -20.24 21.04
C ARG A 247 -10.11 -19.80 19.74
N ASP A 248 -10.87 -19.33 18.76
CA ASP A 248 -10.38 -18.88 17.46
C ASP A 248 -10.18 -17.35 17.44
N SER A 249 -10.28 -16.69 18.60
CA SER A 249 -10.02 -15.26 18.70
C SER A 249 -8.56 -15.00 18.41
N PRO A 250 -8.23 -14.28 17.33
CA PRO A 250 -6.85 -13.96 17.03
C PRO A 250 -6.26 -13.07 18.12
N PRO A 251 -4.96 -13.15 18.35
CA PRO A 251 -4.25 -12.29 19.29
C PRO A 251 -4.21 -10.81 18.85
N VAL A 252 -4.92 -10.48 17.79
CA VAL A 252 -5.01 -9.10 17.30
C VAL A 252 -5.72 -8.28 18.37
N CYS A 253 -4.97 -7.41 19.05
CA CYS A 253 -5.53 -6.40 19.91
C CYS A 253 -6.51 -5.55 19.11
N PHE A 254 -7.79 -5.76 19.34
CA PHE A 254 -8.85 -5.03 18.66
C PHE A 254 -8.86 -3.59 19.16
N LEU A 255 -8.15 -2.73 18.46
CA LEU A 255 -8.32 -1.31 18.65
C LEU A 255 -9.70 -0.94 18.09
N ARG A 256 -10.46 -0.24 18.87
CA ARG A 256 -11.78 0.22 18.58
C ARG A 256 -11.77 1.18 17.41
N LEU A 257 -12.12 0.69 16.22
CA LEU A 257 -12.36 1.51 15.04
C LEU A 257 -13.86 1.79 14.92
N SER A 258 -14.32 2.84 15.55
CA SER A 258 -15.55 3.50 15.12
C SER A 258 -15.23 4.39 13.93
N VAL A 259 -14.84 3.81 12.80
CA VAL A 259 -14.78 4.54 11.54
C VAL A 259 -16.22 4.59 11.01
N ARG A 260 -17.05 5.43 11.60
CA ARG A 260 -18.30 5.85 10.97
C ARG A 260 -17.96 6.74 9.78
N ALA A 261 -18.05 6.16 8.61
CA ALA A 261 -18.72 6.63 7.41
C ALA A 261 -18.43 8.01 6.80
N GLU A 262 -17.34 8.69 7.05
CA GLU A 262 -17.01 9.91 6.29
C GLU A 262 -15.73 9.80 5.47
N VAL A 263 -15.24 8.57 5.23
CA VAL A 263 -14.05 8.34 4.38
C VAL A 263 -14.29 8.73 2.92
N SER A 264 -15.54 8.80 2.47
CA SER A 264 -15.86 9.04 1.06
C SER A 264 -15.89 10.51 0.62
N SER A 265 -15.97 11.49 1.51
CA SER A 265 -16.14 12.88 1.09
C SER A 265 -14.97 13.82 1.36
N VAL A 266 -14.10 13.52 2.32
CA VAL A 266 -13.03 14.44 2.76
C VAL A 266 -11.68 14.15 2.12
N GLY A 267 -11.35 12.88 1.84
CA GLY A 267 -10.06 12.49 1.25
C GLY A 267 -9.84 12.96 -0.19
N CYS A 268 -10.88 13.01 -1.01
CA CYS A 268 -10.77 13.39 -2.43
C CYS A 268 -10.47 14.87 -2.67
N SER A 269 -10.89 15.78 -1.78
CA SER A 269 -10.81 17.22 -2.03
C SER A 269 -9.40 17.80 -1.82
N HIS A 270 -8.62 17.30 -0.86
CA HIS A 270 -7.28 17.83 -0.56
C HIS A 270 -6.19 17.32 -1.52
N VAL A 271 -6.30 16.07 -1.98
CA VAL A 271 -5.36 15.47 -2.94
C VAL A 271 -5.56 16.02 -4.35
N ALA A 272 -6.79 16.42 -4.71
CA ALA A 272 -7.06 17.10 -5.97
C ALA A 272 -6.33 18.46 -6.09
N LEU A 273 -6.13 19.16 -4.98
CA LEU A 273 -5.39 20.44 -4.93
C LEU A 273 -3.86 20.24 -5.10
N LEU A 274 -3.29 19.16 -4.59
CA LEU A 274 -1.88 18.81 -4.81
C LEU A 274 -1.62 18.31 -6.24
N ARG A 275 -2.57 17.53 -6.84
CA ARG A 275 -2.50 17.13 -8.25
C ARG A 275 -2.45 18.32 -9.21
N SER A 276 -3.21 19.40 -8.96
CA SER A 276 -3.25 20.56 -9.85
C SER A 276 -1.94 21.38 -9.84
N ARG A 277 -1.14 21.31 -8.78
CA ARG A 277 0.16 21.99 -8.69
C ARG A 277 1.29 21.17 -9.31
N GLN A 278 1.39 19.86 -9.04
CA GLN A 278 2.45 19.01 -9.59
C GLN A 278 2.34 18.78 -11.09
N VAL A 279 1.12 18.62 -11.64
CA VAL A 279 0.92 18.51 -13.10
C VAL A 279 1.27 19.82 -13.82
N ARG A 280 1.04 20.98 -13.20
CA ARG A 280 1.43 22.28 -13.79
C ARG A 280 2.94 22.50 -13.79
N ASP A 281 3.67 21.99 -12.80
CA ASP A 281 5.13 22.15 -12.76
C ASP A 281 5.84 21.18 -13.71
N SER A 282 5.36 19.96 -13.89
CA SER A 282 5.94 19.01 -14.86
C SER A 282 5.68 19.44 -16.32
N THR A 283 4.53 20.04 -16.62
CA THR A 283 4.22 20.60 -17.94
C THR A 283 4.99 21.91 -18.23
N ARG A 284 5.28 22.73 -17.22
CA ARG A 284 6.15 23.90 -17.38
C ARG A 284 7.60 23.51 -17.68
N ARG A 285 8.16 22.50 -16.99
CA ARG A 285 9.53 22.01 -17.25
C ARG A 285 9.66 21.41 -18.64
N ARG A 286 8.65 20.67 -19.16
CA ARG A 286 8.69 20.14 -20.53
C ARG A 286 8.62 21.23 -21.60
N LYS A 287 7.88 22.33 -21.39
CA LYS A 287 7.87 23.47 -22.32
C LYS A 287 9.18 24.24 -22.32
N SER A 288 9.84 24.44 -21.18
CA SER A 288 11.13 25.15 -21.11
C SER A 288 12.30 24.37 -21.70
N VAL A 289 12.24 23.04 -21.77
CA VAL A 289 13.25 22.20 -22.43
C VAL A 289 12.99 22.08 -23.94
N GLY A 290 11.73 22.13 -24.39
CA GLY A 290 11.37 22.14 -25.81
C GLY A 290 11.77 23.41 -26.53
N ASP A 291 11.60 24.58 -25.90
CA ASP A 291 11.96 25.88 -26.50
C ASP A 291 13.48 26.13 -26.55
N ALA A 292 14.28 25.43 -25.71
CA ALA A 292 15.73 25.56 -25.70
C ALA A 292 16.42 24.75 -26.84
N THR A 293 15.76 23.76 -27.41
CA THR A 293 16.32 22.93 -28.51
C THR A 293 16.01 23.47 -29.88
N ASP A 294 14.98 24.30 -30.05
CA ASP A 294 14.65 24.90 -31.35
C ASP A 294 15.44 26.19 -31.64
N SER A 295 16.00 26.88 -30.64
CA SER A 295 16.81 28.07 -30.84
C SER A 295 18.24 27.78 -31.35
N HIS A 296 18.71 26.53 -31.28
CA HIS A 296 20.04 26.11 -31.79
C HIS A 296 20.04 25.58 -33.24
N ARG A 297 18.87 25.42 -33.88
CA ARG A 297 18.80 24.94 -35.29
C ARG A 297 18.64 26.02 -36.36
N SER A 298 18.41 27.29 -35.97
CA SER A 298 18.23 28.38 -36.93
C SER A 298 19.47 29.25 -37.21
N GLY A 299 20.64 28.90 -36.63
CA GLY A 299 21.86 29.69 -36.72
C GLY A 299 22.92 29.24 -37.78
N LEU A 300 22.66 28.20 -38.57
CA LEU A 300 23.63 27.66 -39.53
C LEU A 300 23.06 27.49 -40.95
N ARG A 301 22.59 28.59 -41.55
CA ARG A 301 22.49 28.72 -43.01
C ARG A 301 22.61 30.19 -43.42
N GLY A 302 23.74 30.59 -43.94
CA GLY A 302 23.91 31.90 -44.55
C GLY A 302 25.36 32.36 -44.55
N GLY A 303 26.12 32.03 -45.59
CA GLY A 303 27.44 32.58 -45.77
C GLY A 303 28.34 31.81 -46.73
N ALA A 304 27.92 31.73 -47.96
CA ALA A 304 28.84 31.52 -49.09
C ALA A 304 28.21 32.18 -50.31
N ASP A 305 28.64 33.39 -50.55
CA ASP A 305 28.96 33.79 -51.89
C ASP A 305 29.58 35.21 -51.95
N MET A 306 30.56 35.34 -52.83
CA MET A 306 31.13 36.53 -53.43
C MET A 306 32.42 37.09 -52.80
N GLY A 307 33.48 36.92 -53.63
CA GLY A 307 34.68 37.68 -53.68
C GLY A 307 35.86 36.92 -54.20
#